data_ed03aff0b91187bcaefa336240db8937
#
_entry.id   ed03aff0b91187bcaefa336240db8937
#
_cell.length_a   1.000
_cell.length_b   1.000
_cell.length_c   1.000
_cell.angle_alpha   90.00
_cell.angle_beta   90.00
_cell.angle_gamma   90.00
#
_symmetry.space_group_name_H-M   'P 1'
#
loop_
_entity.id
_entity.type
_entity.pdbx_description
1 polymer ?
#
loop_
_entity_poly.entity_id
_entity_poly.type
_entity_poly.pdbx_seq_one_letter_code
_entity_poly.pdbx_strand_id
1 'polypeptide(L)'
;MGSICESPNVKTKKTYFNETNETDSNVNLLESIQNTQILKTKVKLEFTIEGIEINRKYQVQFQSIDNLSNNFITETVISHTNIITFNTCYICDFFFEKQQSFNVTLIKDSGFKGSLEVSLGNIVGSPGSCFKQLINENTYIIITAQGLTNSDSHVEFLFILNNIPENILIKISNGISYLITSNGRKVYSSESLSVNGAFQPIKIPLGLLEKGFNVSFLNNNKEVIGTKNETTIQEFLQQKDKIYLNLYGHNIFLNVINKSRIIRNVSFIDYIKNGVTIKLTIGIDYTSSNLIPSDPLSLHYLGGNMNDYEQAIKACGMIVAYYDYNQLFPVYGFGAVVKKNQKPNMCFNVNFRSNPEIYTIDNVIKEYRKSFKKLILAGPTEFCPLIKKAIGRIKKENDPLKYHILLILTDGIIYDMKETVDALVEGSFLPLSVIIIGIGNDHFTEMIELDGKDNPLTNSRGVKRMRNLVHFVPFNKYKYNPNELAAQVLERVPRQITEYYSMYNIQPENLEMIRNNSQSAFFDNIKGNTIYNSLF
;
A
#
# COMPACT_ATOMS: atom_id res chain seq x y z
N MET A 1 51.63 50.49 -54.56
CA MET A 1 51.29 50.41 -53.12
C MET A 1 49.78 50.26 -53.10
N GLY A 2 49.31 49.07 -53.14
CA GLY A 2 47.91 48.75 -53.21
C GLY A 2 47.53 47.83 -52.07
N SER A 3 46.47 48.12 -51.43
CA SER A 3 45.83 47.18 -50.49
C SER A 3 44.43 46.89 -50.99
N ILE A 4 44.23 45.65 -51.30
CA ILE A 4 42.94 45.05 -51.71
C ILE A 4 42.13 44.73 -50.46
N CYS A 5 40.91 45.26 -50.38
CA CYS A 5 39.93 44.89 -49.38
C CYS A 5 39.25 43.58 -49.80
N GLU A 6 39.42 42.53 -49.05
CA GLU A 6 38.61 41.33 -49.13
C GLU A 6 37.43 41.39 -48.10
N SER A 7 36.24 41.11 -48.58
CA SER A 7 35.00 40.98 -47.81
C SER A 7 34.95 39.67 -46.97
N PRO A 8 34.41 39.65 -45.76
CA PRO A 8 34.37 38.44 -44.95
C PRO A 8 33.21 37.52 -45.37
N ASN A 9 33.55 36.27 -45.65
CA ASN A 9 32.66 35.13 -45.82
C ASN A 9 31.84 34.88 -44.53
N VAL A 10 30.54 34.94 -44.65
CA VAL A 10 29.61 34.49 -43.62
C VAL A 10 29.59 32.96 -43.59
N LYS A 11 30.29 32.35 -42.67
CA LYS A 11 30.15 30.93 -42.33
C LYS A 11 28.91 30.73 -41.48
N THR A 12 27.86 30.16 -42.03
CA THR A 12 26.73 29.60 -41.34
C THR A 12 27.21 28.45 -40.44
N LYS A 13 27.26 28.69 -39.14
CA LYS A 13 27.42 27.62 -38.13
C LYS A 13 26.15 26.78 -38.09
N LYS A 14 26.22 25.55 -38.61
CA LYS A 14 25.29 24.50 -38.27
C LYS A 14 25.51 24.13 -36.79
N THR A 15 24.62 24.57 -35.93
CA THR A 15 24.53 24.06 -34.55
C THR A 15 23.97 22.64 -34.60
N TYR A 16 24.85 21.67 -34.40
CA TYR A 16 24.44 20.33 -34.04
C TYR A 16 23.93 20.39 -32.60
N PHE A 17 22.63 20.20 -32.42
CA PHE A 17 22.08 19.86 -31.12
C PHE A 17 22.52 18.42 -30.80
N ASN A 18 23.36 18.26 -29.80
CA ASN A 18 23.64 16.97 -29.21
C ASN A 18 22.35 16.42 -28.58
N GLU A 19 21.77 15.40 -29.19
CA GLU A 19 20.80 14.53 -28.59
C GLU A 19 21.51 13.66 -27.54
N THR A 20 21.61 14.15 -26.32
CA THR A 20 22.02 13.33 -25.17
C THR A 20 20.91 13.32 -24.15
N ASN A 21 20.30 12.14 -23.98
CA ASN A 21 19.71 11.65 -22.72
C ASN A 21 18.52 12.39 -22.11
N GLU A 22 17.54 12.88 -22.88
CA GLU A 22 16.27 13.36 -22.28
C GLU A 22 15.25 12.22 -22.00
N THR A 23 15.41 11.05 -22.59
CA THR A 23 14.48 9.92 -22.35
C THR A 23 14.71 9.24 -21.01
N ASP A 24 15.97 9.11 -20.57
CA ASP A 24 16.31 8.48 -19.28
C ASP A 24 16.00 9.38 -18.08
N SER A 25 16.06 10.71 -18.24
CA SER A 25 15.76 11.64 -17.14
C SER A 25 14.26 11.72 -16.82
N ASN A 26 13.39 11.55 -17.81
CA ASN A 26 11.93 11.60 -17.60
C ASN A 26 11.36 10.28 -17.02
N VAL A 27 11.94 9.13 -17.38
CA VAL A 27 11.59 7.84 -16.77
C VAL A 27 12.05 7.84 -15.31
N ASN A 28 13.28 8.29 -15.03
CA ASN A 28 13.80 8.43 -13.67
C ASN A 28 13.04 9.46 -12.83
N LEU A 29 12.49 10.53 -13.42
CA LEU A 29 11.68 11.51 -12.70
C LEU A 29 10.32 10.94 -12.30
N LEU A 30 9.65 10.19 -13.19
CA LEU A 30 8.39 9.49 -12.87
C LEU A 30 8.61 8.38 -11.85
N GLU A 31 9.70 7.60 -11.95
CA GLU A 31 10.06 6.59 -10.95
C GLU A 31 10.50 7.22 -9.62
N SER A 32 11.21 8.36 -9.62
CA SER A 32 11.60 9.08 -8.40
C SER A 32 10.39 9.72 -7.71
N ILE A 33 9.41 10.22 -8.46
CA ILE A 33 8.16 10.76 -7.91
C ILE A 33 7.30 9.62 -7.34
N GLN A 34 7.30 8.44 -7.95
CA GLN A 34 6.60 7.27 -7.42
C GLN A 34 7.26 6.67 -6.17
N ASN A 35 8.58 6.81 -6.02
CA ASN A 35 9.33 6.22 -4.91
C ASN A 35 9.46 7.12 -3.66
N THR A 36 9.10 8.41 -3.72
CA THR A 36 9.31 9.36 -2.61
C THR A 36 8.05 9.99 -2.02
N GLN A 37 6.86 9.73 -2.56
CA GLN A 37 5.64 10.14 -1.89
C GLN A 37 5.24 9.07 -0.87
N ILE A 38 5.53 9.32 0.42
CA ILE A 38 4.74 8.78 1.53
C ILE A 38 3.28 9.07 1.15
N LEU A 39 2.49 8.02 0.89
CA LEU A 39 1.09 8.15 0.52
C LEU A 39 0.32 8.76 1.70
N LYS A 40 0.38 10.11 1.82
CA LYS A 40 -0.42 10.85 2.79
C LYS A 40 -1.87 10.73 2.36
N THR A 41 -2.62 9.87 3.00
CA THR A 41 -4.05 9.78 2.80
C THR A 41 -4.73 10.81 3.70
N LYS A 42 -5.53 11.71 3.12
CA LYS A 42 -6.40 12.59 3.91
C LYS A 42 -7.68 11.87 4.26
N VAL A 43 -8.15 12.09 5.47
CA VAL A 43 -9.40 11.53 5.99
C VAL A 43 -10.35 12.66 6.33
N LYS A 44 -11.61 12.52 5.90
CA LYS A 44 -12.74 13.32 6.35
C LYS A 44 -13.44 12.58 7.48
N LEU A 45 -13.61 13.23 8.62
CA LEU A 45 -14.36 12.72 9.75
C LEU A 45 -15.71 13.43 9.86
N GLU A 46 -16.77 12.67 9.97
CA GLU A 46 -18.14 13.12 10.19
C GLU A 46 -18.60 12.68 11.57
N PHE A 47 -19.38 13.54 12.25
CA PHE A 47 -19.76 13.35 13.65
C PHE A 47 -21.27 13.22 13.77
N THR A 48 -21.72 12.21 14.52
CA THR A 48 -23.13 12.00 14.89
C THR A 48 -23.19 11.69 16.39
N ILE A 49 -24.20 12.20 17.07
CA ILE A 49 -24.50 11.86 18.47
C ILE A 49 -25.90 11.24 18.55
N GLU A 50 -26.06 10.22 19.40
CA GLU A 50 -27.29 9.46 19.58
C GLU A 50 -27.59 9.29 21.07
N GLY A 51 -28.87 9.21 21.44
CA GLY A 51 -29.30 9.07 22.84
C GLY A 51 -29.28 10.40 23.60
N ILE A 52 -29.66 11.49 22.94
CA ILE A 52 -29.64 12.85 23.46
C ILE A 52 -31.05 13.37 23.80
N GLU A 53 -31.09 14.38 24.65
CA GLU A 53 -32.33 15.07 25.01
C GLU A 53 -32.78 16.02 23.88
N ILE A 54 -34.08 16.11 23.66
CA ILE A 54 -34.72 16.98 22.66
C ILE A 54 -34.75 18.44 23.15
N ASN A 55 -34.74 19.40 22.22
CA ASN A 55 -34.78 20.86 22.48
C ASN A 55 -33.57 21.36 23.33
N ARG A 56 -32.41 20.76 23.13
CA ARG A 56 -31.14 21.20 23.71
C ARG A 56 -30.13 21.51 22.63
N LYS A 57 -29.14 22.36 22.94
CA LYS A 57 -28.05 22.72 22.05
C LYS A 57 -26.86 21.79 22.24
N TYR A 58 -26.32 21.26 21.15
CA TYR A 58 -25.17 20.36 21.17
C TYR A 58 -24.07 20.79 20.23
N GLN A 59 -22.84 20.54 20.64
CA GLN A 59 -21.61 20.64 19.85
C GLN A 59 -20.68 19.49 20.20
N VAL A 60 -19.82 19.09 19.26
CA VAL A 60 -18.71 18.16 19.49
C VAL A 60 -17.41 18.91 19.26
N GLN A 61 -16.52 18.87 20.24
CA GLN A 61 -15.15 19.31 20.12
C GLN A 61 -14.25 18.11 19.88
N PHE A 62 -13.34 18.23 18.90
CA PHE A 62 -12.37 17.20 18.52
C PHE A 62 -10.98 17.82 18.51
N GLN A 63 -10.13 17.43 19.46
CA GLN A 63 -8.85 18.05 19.71
C GLN A 63 -7.72 17.02 19.69
N SER A 64 -6.68 17.27 18.89
CA SER A 64 -5.47 16.45 18.88
C SER A 64 -4.76 16.52 20.25
N ILE A 65 -4.35 15.35 20.76
CA ILE A 65 -3.55 15.25 22.00
C ILE A 65 -2.11 15.67 21.72
N ASP A 66 -1.56 15.29 20.58
CA ASP A 66 -0.17 15.55 20.21
C ASP A 66 0.06 17.01 19.76
N ASN A 67 -1.00 17.67 19.28
CA ASN A 67 -0.93 19.05 18.80
C ASN A 67 -2.17 19.84 19.22
N LEU A 68 -2.10 20.49 20.37
CA LEU A 68 -3.20 21.26 20.96
C LEU A 68 -3.69 22.43 20.10
N SER A 69 -2.89 22.89 19.11
CA SER A 69 -3.34 23.90 18.15
C SER A 69 -4.38 23.35 17.16
N ASN A 70 -4.42 22.05 16.95
CA ASN A 70 -5.40 21.38 16.10
C ASN A 70 -6.69 21.10 16.92
N ASN A 71 -7.51 22.13 17.07
CA ASN A 71 -8.78 22.08 17.75
C ASN A 71 -9.89 22.35 16.73
N PHE A 72 -10.85 21.43 16.65
CA PHE A 72 -12.02 21.52 15.79
C PHE A 72 -13.29 21.47 16.65
N ILE A 73 -14.26 22.31 16.35
CA ILE A 73 -15.58 22.31 17.01
C ILE A 73 -16.64 22.32 15.91
N THR A 74 -17.64 21.45 16.03
CA THR A 74 -18.79 21.44 15.11
C THR A 74 -19.64 22.69 15.30
N GLU A 75 -20.54 22.95 14.35
CA GLU A 75 -21.62 23.91 14.53
C GLU A 75 -22.50 23.56 15.74
N THR A 76 -23.19 24.57 16.31
CA THR A 76 -24.19 24.36 17.35
C THR A 76 -25.51 23.93 16.73
N VAL A 77 -26.00 22.74 17.09
CA VAL A 77 -27.26 22.20 16.58
C VAL A 77 -28.27 22.06 17.74
N ILE A 78 -29.52 22.50 17.52
CA ILE A 78 -30.64 22.26 18.43
C ILE A 78 -31.24 20.89 18.08
N SER A 79 -31.36 20.01 19.06
CA SER A 79 -31.92 18.67 18.86
C SER A 79 -33.44 18.72 18.68
N HIS A 80 -33.92 18.17 17.59
CA HIS A 80 -35.35 17.93 17.36
C HIS A 80 -35.72 16.45 17.50
N THR A 81 -34.71 15.59 17.51
CA THR A 81 -34.80 14.16 17.71
C THR A 81 -33.75 13.70 18.73
N ASN A 82 -33.71 12.41 19.07
CA ASN A 82 -32.69 11.84 19.92
C ASN A 82 -31.34 11.57 19.21
N ILE A 83 -31.20 12.05 17.95
CA ILE A 83 -30.00 11.91 17.11
C ILE A 83 -29.71 13.25 16.42
N ILE A 84 -28.43 13.62 16.34
CA ILE A 84 -27.92 14.75 15.54
C ILE A 84 -26.76 14.26 14.71
N THR A 85 -26.81 14.54 13.40
CA THR A 85 -25.65 14.48 12.52
C THR A 85 -25.19 15.90 12.21
N PHE A 86 -23.92 16.20 12.47
CA PHE A 86 -23.34 17.52 12.22
C PHE A 86 -22.97 17.66 10.74
N ASN A 87 -23.17 18.85 10.17
CA ASN A 87 -22.81 19.13 8.77
C ASN A 87 -21.32 19.47 8.62
N THR A 88 -20.72 20.06 9.68
CA THR A 88 -19.28 20.33 9.67
C THR A 88 -18.49 19.05 9.85
N CYS A 89 -17.40 18.92 9.10
CA CYS A 89 -16.52 17.78 9.14
C CYS A 89 -15.08 18.20 9.44
N TYR A 90 -14.29 17.31 10.02
CA TYR A 90 -12.86 17.51 10.24
C TYR A 90 -12.04 16.77 9.18
N ILE A 91 -11.04 17.45 8.60
CA ILE A 91 -10.14 16.85 7.62
C ILE A 91 -8.72 16.87 8.18
N CYS A 92 -8.08 15.69 8.22
CA CYS A 92 -6.70 15.54 8.67
C CYS A 92 -5.92 14.54 7.83
N ASP A 93 -4.59 14.58 7.97
CA ASP A 93 -3.72 13.56 7.41
C ASP A 93 -3.82 12.28 8.25
N PHE A 94 -3.96 11.14 7.59
CA PHE A 94 -3.97 9.81 8.19
C PHE A 94 -2.65 9.10 7.91
N PHE A 95 -2.05 8.53 8.95
CA PHE A 95 -0.86 7.70 8.90
C PHE A 95 -1.17 6.35 9.55
N PHE A 96 -1.19 5.29 8.76
CA PHE A 96 -1.46 3.93 9.23
C PHE A 96 -0.52 3.51 10.37
N GLU A 97 0.73 3.88 10.22
CA GLU A 97 1.85 3.49 11.08
C GLU A 97 2.00 4.34 12.35
N LYS A 98 1.12 5.33 12.56
CA LYS A 98 1.22 6.25 13.70
C LYS A 98 -0.01 6.18 14.62
N GLN A 99 0.25 6.23 15.91
CA GLN A 99 -0.82 6.49 16.86
C GLN A 99 -1.16 7.97 16.84
N GLN A 100 -2.32 8.32 16.30
CA GLN A 100 -2.86 9.69 16.26
C GLN A 100 -4.06 9.74 17.21
N SER A 101 -3.87 10.33 18.40
CA SER A 101 -4.87 10.36 19.48
C SER A 101 -5.57 11.72 19.57
N PHE A 102 -6.87 11.66 19.85
CA PHE A 102 -7.75 12.83 19.96
C PHE A 102 -8.64 12.73 21.20
N ASN A 103 -8.88 13.87 21.84
CA ASN A 103 -9.95 14.02 22.81
C ASN A 103 -11.23 14.46 22.11
N VAL A 104 -12.30 13.70 22.30
CA VAL A 104 -13.64 14.02 21.83
C VAL A 104 -14.46 14.49 23.00
N THR A 105 -14.95 15.73 22.97
CA THR A 105 -15.74 16.33 24.07
C THR A 105 -17.13 16.68 23.57
N LEU A 106 -18.16 16.22 24.27
CA LEU A 106 -19.54 16.58 24.06
C LEU A 106 -19.90 17.79 24.90
N ILE A 107 -20.42 18.83 24.25
CA ILE A 107 -20.88 20.08 24.87
C ILE A 107 -22.39 20.17 24.72
N LYS A 108 -23.11 20.39 25.84
CA LYS A 108 -24.57 20.61 25.90
C LYS A 108 -24.88 21.94 26.54
N ASP A 109 -25.67 22.79 25.89
CA ASP A 109 -26.09 24.11 26.41
C ASP A 109 -24.90 24.96 26.90
N SER A 110 -23.74 24.88 26.21
CA SER A 110 -22.46 25.50 26.54
C SER A 110 -21.75 24.90 27.78
N GLY A 111 -22.23 23.78 28.31
CA GLY A 111 -21.62 23.06 29.44
C GLY A 111 -21.02 21.72 29.00
N PHE A 112 -19.98 21.29 29.71
CA PHE A 112 -19.37 19.98 29.53
C PHE A 112 -20.37 18.84 29.85
N LYS A 113 -20.46 17.82 28.99
CA LYS A 113 -21.35 16.69 29.16
C LYS A 113 -20.64 15.34 29.23
N GLY A 114 -19.46 15.23 28.65
CA GLY A 114 -18.64 14.03 28.64
C GLY A 114 -17.46 14.14 27.67
N SER A 115 -16.46 13.32 27.87
CA SER A 115 -15.34 13.21 26.95
C SER A 115 -14.80 11.78 26.90
N LEU A 116 -14.14 11.47 25.78
CA LEU A 116 -13.41 10.22 25.60
C LEU A 116 -12.17 10.45 24.72
N GLU A 117 -11.16 9.63 24.94
CA GLU A 117 -10.00 9.57 24.06
C GLU A 117 -10.22 8.53 22.97
N VAL A 118 -9.86 8.87 21.73
CA VAL A 118 -9.97 7.97 20.58
C VAL A 118 -8.74 8.12 19.69
N SER A 119 -8.25 7.00 19.13
CA SER A 119 -7.23 7.05 18.09
C SER A 119 -7.86 7.08 16.70
N LEU A 120 -7.19 7.77 15.76
CA LEU A 120 -7.63 7.80 14.37
C LEU A 120 -7.59 6.38 13.74
N GLY A 121 -6.60 5.56 14.14
CA GLY A 121 -6.53 4.15 13.76
C GLY A 121 -7.78 3.37 14.20
N ASN A 122 -8.30 3.61 15.41
CA ASN A 122 -9.52 3.00 15.90
C ASN A 122 -10.75 3.41 15.08
N ILE A 123 -10.84 4.69 14.71
CA ILE A 123 -11.95 5.19 13.89
C ILE A 123 -11.92 4.51 12.51
N VAL A 124 -10.76 4.55 11.84
CA VAL A 124 -10.58 3.97 10.50
C VAL A 124 -10.73 2.45 10.50
N GLY A 125 -10.15 1.77 11.50
CA GLY A 125 -10.17 0.30 11.63
C GLY A 125 -11.49 -0.29 12.12
N SER A 126 -12.44 0.54 12.59
CA SER A 126 -13.78 0.07 12.98
C SER A 126 -14.56 -0.45 11.76
N PRO A 127 -15.49 -1.42 11.94
CA PRO A 127 -16.30 -1.93 10.84
C PRO A 127 -16.97 -0.82 10.03
N GLY A 128 -16.76 -0.81 8.72
CA GLY A 128 -17.23 0.26 7.83
C GLY A 128 -16.59 1.63 8.10
N SER A 129 -15.44 1.68 8.79
CA SER A 129 -14.81 2.89 9.30
C SER A 129 -15.79 3.78 10.10
N CYS A 130 -16.67 3.13 10.88
CA CYS A 130 -17.70 3.75 11.71
C CYS A 130 -17.46 3.37 13.18
N PHE A 131 -16.84 4.29 13.92
CA PHE A 131 -16.56 4.15 15.34
C PHE A 131 -17.77 4.61 16.14
N LYS A 132 -18.29 3.75 17.05
CA LYS A 132 -19.40 4.08 17.95
C LYS A 132 -19.04 3.73 19.39
N GLN A 133 -19.11 4.71 20.29
CA GLN A 133 -18.81 4.52 21.71
C GLN A 133 -19.65 5.44 22.60
N LEU A 134 -19.93 4.98 23.85
CA LEU A 134 -20.55 5.82 24.87
C LEU A 134 -19.60 6.94 25.30
N ILE A 135 -20.09 8.19 25.28
CA ILE A 135 -19.38 9.36 25.77
C ILE A 135 -19.85 9.77 27.18
N ASN A 136 -21.03 9.29 27.58
CA ASN A 136 -21.59 9.37 28.91
C ASN A 136 -22.63 8.25 29.10
N GLU A 137 -23.37 8.24 30.22
CA GLU A 137 -24.28 7.14 30.58
C GLU A 137 -25.29 6.74 29.50
N ASN A 138 -25.79 7.69 28.70
CA ASN A 138 -26.87 7.45 27.73
C ASN A 138 -26.56 7.94 26.30
N THR A 139 -25.43 8.63 26.09
CA THR A 139 -25.13 9.25 24.80
C THR A 139 -23.98 8.54 24.10
N TYR A 140 -24.21 8.13 22.86
CA TYR A 140 -23.18 7.62 21.97
C TYR A 140 -22.62 8.74 21.10
N ILE A 141 -21.31 8.74 20.91
CA ILE A 141 -20.66 9.42 19.80
C ILE A 141 -20.40 8.43 18.69
N ILE A 142 -20.70 8.83 17.47
CA ILE A 142 -20.44 8.06 16.25
C ILE A 142 -19.54 8.92 15.37
N ILE A 143 -18.36 8.41 14.99
CA ILE A 143 -17.41 9.09 14.12
C ILE A 143 -17.18 8.21 12.90
N THR A 144 -17.51 8.73 11.72
CA THR A 144 -17.33 8.00 10.46
C THR A 144 -16.15 8.58 9.70
N ALA A 145 -15.22 7.73 9.30
CA ALA A 145 -14.07 8.12 8.49
C ALA A 145 -14.31 7.80 7.00
N GLN A 146 -13.94 8.76 6.15
CA GLN A 146 -13.93 8.59 4.71
C GLN A 146 -12.57 9.03 4.17
N GLY A 147 -11.89 8.15 3.42
CA GLY A 147 -10.69 8.51 2.68
C GLY A 147 -11.03 9.59 1.65
N LEU A 148 -10.30 10.70 1.72
CA LEU A 148 -10.30 11.67 0.64
C LEU A 148 -9.20 11.20 -0.32
N THR A 149 -9.60 10.52 -1.38
CA THR A 149 -8.71 10.37 -2.53
C THR A 149 -8.45 11.78 -3.03
N ASN A 150 -7.26 12.29 -2.75
CA ASN A 150 -6.75 13.44 -3.49
C ASN A 150 -6.89 13.10 -4.97
N SER A 151 -7.01 14.10 -5.80
CA SER A 151 -7.13 14.13 -7.26
C SER A 151 -6.15 13.22 -8.06
N ASP A 152 -5.64 12.17 -7.47
CA ASP A 152 -4.72 11.19 -8.07
C ASP A 152 -5.43 10.10 -8.87
N SER A 153 -6.68 10.34 -9.27
CA SER A 153 -7.29 9.56 -10.34
C SER A 153 -6.45 9.76 -11.60
N HIS A 154 -6.14 8.66 -12.27
CA HIS A 154 -5.38 8.68 -13.51
C HIS A 154 -6.28 8.34 -14.68
N VAL A 155 -5.99 8.89 -15.85
CA VAL A 155 -6.49 8.35 -17.10
C VAL A 155 -5.45 7.37 -17.62
N GLU A 156 -5.83 6.12 -17.79
CA GLU A 156 -5.06 5.13 -18.53
C GLU A 156 -5.39 5.29 -19.99
N PHE A 157 -4.44 5.79 -20.77
CA PHE A 157 -4.55 5.87 -22.23
C PHE A 157 -4.12 4.54 -22.82
N LEU A 158 -4.98 3.96 -23.63
CA LEU A 158 -4.71 2.75 -24.40
C LEU A 158 -5.31 2.89 -25.79
N PHE A 159 -4.44 3.00 -26.79
CA PHE A 159 -4.80 3.06 -28.19
C PHE A 159 -4.38 1.79 -28.92
N ILE A 160 -5.22 1.36 -29.84
CA ILE A 160 -4.94 0.21 -30.69
C ILE A 160 -5.11 0.62 -32.15
N LEU A 161 -4.03 0.46 -32.92
CA LEU A 161 -4.04 0.63 -34.37
C LEU A 161 -4.53 -0.67 -35.01
N ASN A 162 -5.59 -0.57 -35.77
CA ASN A 162 -6.16 -1.75 -36.45
C ASN A 162 -6.53 -1.42 -37.89
N ASN A 163 -6.29 -2.36 -38.80
CA ASN A 163 -6.64 -2.28 -40.24
C ASN A 163 -6.11 -1.01 -40.93
N ILE A 164 -4.85 -0.68 -40.74
CA ILE A 164 -4.21 0.41 -41.48
C ILE A 164 -3.90 -0.08 -42.91
N PRO A 165 -4.46 0.54 -43.95
CA PRO A 165 -4.17 0.16 -45.34
C PRO A 165 -2.70 0.34 -45.68
N GLU A 166 -2.13 -0.57 -46.49
CA GLU A 166 -0.69 -0.52 -46.89
C GLU A 166 -0.28 0.79 -47.54
N ASN A 167 -1.14 1.38 -48.39
CA ASN A 167 -0.89 2.67 -49.02
C ASN A 167 -0.76 3.82 -47.99
N ILE A 168 -1.34 3.69 -46.81
CA ILE A 168 -1.21 4.65 -45.72
C ILE A 168 0.08 4.38 -44.95
N LEU A 169 0.46 3.12 -44.70
CA LEU A 169 1.72 2.75 -44.03
C LEU A 169 2.92 3.33 -44.78
N ILE A 170 2.93 3.30 -46.12
CA ILE A 170 4.00 3.90 -46.96
C ILE A 170 4.04 5.41 -46.78
N LYS A 171 2.89 6.10 -46.71
CA LYS A 171 2.81 7.56 -46.56
C LYS A 171 3.22 8.06 -45.18
N ILE A 172 3.09 7.27 -44.13
CA ILE A 172 3.43 7.64 -42.74
C ILE A 172 4.86 7.23 -42.34
N SER A 173 5.72 6.99 -43.32
CA SER A 173 7.15 6.65 -43.12
C SER A 173 7.35 5.47 -42.15
N ASN A 174 6.49 4.46 -42.27
CA ASN A 174 6.54 3.19 -41.52
C ASN A 174 6.48 3.29 -39.99
N GLY A 175 5.81 4.32 -39.44
CA GLY A 175 5.59 4.36 -38.01
C GLY A 175 4.64 5.47 -37.55
N ILE A 176 3.86 5.14 -36.51
CA ILE A 176 2.94 6.06 -35.87
C ILE A 176 3.27 6.12 -34.38
N SER A 177 3.35 7.32 -33.84
CA SER A 177 3.40 7.61 -32.41
C SER A 177 2.27 8.56 -32.03
N TYR A 178 1.99 8.75 -30.74
CA TYR A 178 1.06 9.78 -30.30
C TYR A 178 1.66 10.68 -29.23
N LEU A 179 1.15 11.91 -29.17
CA LEU A 179 1.54 12.98 -28.26
C LEU A 179 0.31 13.47 -27.52
N ILE A 180 0.39 13.55 -26.20
CA ILE A 180 -0.62 14.19 -25.37
C ILE A 180 -0.09 15.53 -24.90
N THR A 181 -0.85 16.59 -25.12
CA THR A 181 -0.54 17.95 -24.66
C THR A 181 -1.70 18.52 -23.86
N SER A 182 -1.42 19.29 -22.81
CA SER A 182 -2.39 20.03 -22.01
C SER A 182 -1.88 21.44 -21.74
N ASN A 183 -2.70 22.45 -21.89
CA ASN A 183 -2.31 23.87 -21.75
C ASN A 183 -1.06 24.22 -22.57
N GLY A 184 -0.95 23.70 -23.80
CA GLY A 184 0.21 23.94 -24.67
C GLY A 184 1.51 23.26 -24.25
N ARG A 185 1.52 22.48 -23.16
CA ARG A 185 2.70 21.74 -22.68
C ARG A 185 2.59 20.26 -23.04
N LYS A 186 3.72 19.67 -23.41
CA LYS A 186 3.85 18.23 -23.62
C LYS A 186 3.65 17.51 -22.28
N VAL A 187 2.70 16.56 -22.25
CA VAL A 187 2.44 15.70 -21.09
C VAL A 187 3.07 14.32 -21.32
N TYR A 188 2.91 13.74 -22.52
CA TYR A 188 3.42 12.42 -22.84
C TYR A 188 3.66 12.26 -24.34
N SER A 189 4.62 11.42 -24.72
CA SER A 189 4.89 10.99 -26.11
C SER A 189 5.12 9.49 -26.12
N SER A 190 4.39 8.77 -26.96
CA SER A 190 4.48 7.31 -27.04
C SER A 190 5.70 6.85 -27.82
N GLU A 191 5.96 5.54 -27.74
CA GLU A 191 6.77 4.79 -28.70
C GLU A 191 6.18 4.89 -30.11
N SER A 192 6.97 4.50 -31.13
CA SER A 192 6.51 4.41 -32.52
C SER A 192 6.13 2.97 -32.85
N LEU A 193 4.92 2.77 -33.37
CA LEU A 193 4.45 1.49 -33.91
C LEU A 193 4.57 1.49 -35.43
N SER A 194 5.26 0.48 -35.98
CA SER A 194 5.45 0.30 -37.41
C SER A 194 4.38 -0.54 -38.12
N VAL A 195 3.54 -1.21 -37.31
CA VAL A 195 2.47 -2.12 -37.78
C VAL A 195 1.22 -2.00 -36.90
N ASN A 196 0.13 -2.63 -37.32
CA ASN A 196 -1.05 -2.78 -36.46
C ASN A 196 -0.68 -3.37 -35.10
N GLY A 197 -1.17 -2.78 -34.02
CA GLY A 197 -0.88 -3.20 -32.67
C GLY A 197 -1.42 -2.25 -31.63
N ALA A 198 -1.19 -2.58 -30.36
CA ALA A 198 -1.53 -1.76 -29.23
C ALA A 198 -0.30 -0.97 -28.76
N PHE A 199 -0.49 0.32 -28.48
CA PHE A 199 0.49 1.10 -27.74
C PHE A 199 0.58 0.61 -26.29
N GLN A 200 1.74 0.82 -25.65
CA GLN A 200 1.87 0.53 -24.23
C GLN A 200 0.90 1.42 -23.43
N PRO A 201 0.13 0.85 -22.49
CA PRO A 201 -0.77 1.62 -21.65
C PRO A 201 0.01 2.62 -20.81
N ILE A 202 -0.41 3.89 -20.78
CA ILE A 202 0.18 4.94 -19.94
C ILE A 202 -0.87 5.54 -19.01
N LYS A 203 -0.47 5.79 -17.75
CA LYS A 203 -1.30 6.43 -16.73
C LYS A 203 -0.88 7.88 -16.56
N ILE A 204 -1.78 8.80 -16.79
CA ILE A 204 -1.56 10.24 -16.64
C ILE A 204 -2.47 10.76 -15.52
N PRO A 205 -1.94 11.49 -14.53
CA PRO A 205 -2.74 12.10 -13.47
C PRO A 205 -3.88 12.96 -14.02
N LEU A 206 -5.09 12.81 -13.47
CA LEU A 206 -6.28 13.51 -13.91
C LEU A 206 -6.10 15.03 -13.85
N GLY A 207 -5.47 15.54 -12.80
CA GLY A 207 -5.22 16.95 -12.59
C GLY A 207 -4.39 17.62 -13.69
N LEU A 208 -3.55 16.86 -14.42
CA LEU A 208 -2.82 17.39 -15.59
C LEU A 208 -3.71 17.59 -16.82
N LEU A 209 -4.90 16.99 -16.82
CA LEU A 209 -5.82 16.94 -17.96
C LEU A 209 -7.13 17.72 -17.70
N GLU A 210 -7.37 18.22 -16.49
CA GLU A 210 -8.63 18.87 -16.06
C GLU A 210 -9.01 20.09 -16.91
N LYS A 211 -8.00 20.84 -17.38
CA LYS A 211 -8.22 22.05 -18.20
C LYS A 211 -8.36 21.75 -19.70
N GLY A 212 -8.56 20.49 -20.06
CA GLY A 212 -8.58 20.03 -21.44
C GLY A 212 -7.20 19.57 -21.93
N PHE A 213 -7.23 18.69 -22.93
CA PHE A 213 -6.02 18.15 -23.53
C PHE A 213 -6.23 17.81 -25.02
N ASN A 214 -5.12 17.68 -25.74
CA ASN A 214 -5.09 17.26 -27.12
C ASN A 214 -4.38 15.92 -27.24
N VAL A 215 -4.85 15.06 -28.14
CA VAL A 215 -4.15 13.84 -28.56
C VAL A 215 -3.80 14.00 -30.03
N SER A 216 -2.50 14.09 -30.33
CA SER A 216 -2.00 14.20 -31.69
C SER A 216 -1.26 12.94 -32.09
N PHE A 217 -1.55 12.40 -33.27
CA PHE A 217 -0.82 11.29 -33.84
C PHE A 217 0.22 11.81 -34.84
N LEU A 218 1.41 11.24 -34.80
CA LEU A 218 2.58 11.71 -35.57
C LEU A 218 3.18 10.55 -36.40
N ASN A 219 3.73 10.87 -37.55
CA ASN A 219 4.56 9.94 -38.32
C ASN A 219 5.98 9.84 -37.72
N ASN A 220 6.85 8.99 -38.29
CA ASN A 220 8.25 8.87 -37.86
C ASN A 220 9.07 10.15 -38.03
N ASN A 221 8.65 11.06 -38.93
CA ASN A 221 9.28 12.37 -39.13
C ASN A 221 8.80 13.39 -38.08
N LYS A 222 7.98 12.98 -37.13
CA LYS A 222 7.31 13.82 -36.09
C LYS A 222 6.35 14.86 -36.66
N GLU A 223 5.84 14.65 -37.89
CA GLU A 223 4.78 15.46 -38.46
C GLU A 223 3.43 14.99 -37.97
N VAL A 224 2.55 15.96 -37.62
CA VAL A 224 1.20 15.65 -37.13
C VAL A 224 0.35 15.12 -38.27
N ILE A 225 -0.07 13.88 -38.19
CA ILE A 225 -0.94 13.21 -39.16
C ILE A 225 -2.43 13.28 -38.78
N GLY A 226 -2.72 13.66 -37.58
CA GLY A 226 -4.09 13.88 -37.09
C GLY A 226 -4.12 14.28 -35.65
N THR A 227 -5.08 15.12 -35.27
CA THR A 227 -5.25 15.59 -33.89
C THR A 227 -6.70 15.52 -33.44
N LYS A 228 -6.92 15.08 -32.21
CA LYS A 228 -8.14 15.29 -31.46
C LYS A 228 -7.91 16.52 -30.57
N ASN A 229 -8.44 17.66 -31.00
CA ASN A 229 -8.24 18.94 -30.31
C ASN A 229 -9.14 19.09 -29.11
N GLU A 230 -8.64 19.84 -28.13
CA GLU A 230 -9.30 20.33 -26.91
C GLU A 230 -10.54 19.53 -26.49
N THR A 231 -10.28 18.37 -25.91
CA THR A 231 -11.34 17.51 -25.39
C THR A 231 -11.26 17.46 -23.88
N THR A 232 -12.42 17.43 -23.24
CA THR A 232 -12.51 17.08 -21.84
C THR A 232 -12.37 15.56 -21.66
N ILE A 233 -12.00 15.13 -20.47
CA ILE A 233 -11.87 13.70 -20.17
C ILE A 233 -13.19 12.96 -20.40
N GLN A 234 -14.32 13.56 -20.02
CA GLN A 234 -15.63 12.95 -20.21
C GLN A 234 -15.97 12.76 -21.68
N GLU A 235 -15.78 13.79 -22.50
CA GLU A 235 -16.01 13.71 -23.95
C GLU A 235 -15.08 12.70 -24.63
N PHE A 236 -13.80 12.66 -24.20
CA PHE A 236 -12.82 11.73 -24.73
C PHE A 236 -13.17 10.26 -24.42
N LEU A 237 -13.63 9.98 -23.21
CA LEU A 237 -14.02 8.63 -22.79
C LEU A 237 -15.37 8.20 -23.33
N GLN A 238 -16.29 9.12 -23.64
CA GLN A 238 -17.58 8.81 -24.26
C GLN A 238 -17.39 8.34 -25.72
N GLN A 239 -16.30 8.75 -26.38
CA GLN A 239 -15.95 8.32 -27.74
C GLN A 239 -15.25 6.95 -27.72
N LYS A 240 -15.91 5.95 -27.16
CA LYS A 240 -15.28 4.66 -26.77
C LYS A 240 -14.68 3.82 -27.89
N ASP A 241 -15.04 4.01 -29.14
CA ASP A 241 -14.68 2.96 -30.11
C ASP A 241 -13.80 3.40 -31.29
N LYS A 242 -13.84 4.66 -31.72
CA LYS A 242 -13.06 5.07 -32.90
C LYS A 242 -12.71 6.56 -32.87
N ILE A 243 -11.43 6.86 -32.87
CA ILE A 243 -10.93 8.20 -33.19
C ILE A 243 -10.66 8.24 -34.68
N TYR A 244 -11.40 9.10 -35.39
CA TYR A 244 -11.22 9.32 -36.81
C TYR A 244 -10.19 10.45 -36.99
N LEU A 245 -9.07 10.13 -37.60
CA LEU A 245 -8.01 11.12 -37.91
C LEU A 245 -8.05 11.42 -39.38
N ASN A 246 -8.12 12.72 -39.73
CA ASN A 246 -8.02 13.14 -41.10
C ASN A 246 -6.54 13.27 -41.48
N LEU A 247 -6.05 12.40 -42.36
CA LEU A 247 -4.66 12.38 -42.81
C LEU A 247 -4.45 13.38 -43.95
N TYR A 248 -3.60 14.35 -43.73
CA TYR A 248 -3.13 15.33 -44.77
C TYR A 248 -4.25 16.09 -45.51
N GLY A 249 -5.40 16.36 -44.83
CA GLY A 249 -6.49 17.08 -45.45
C GLY A 249 -7.25 16.32 -46.55
N HIS A 250 -6.91 15.06 -46.79
CA HIS A 250 -7.68 14.14 -47.66
C HIS A 250 -8.65 13.35 -46.79
N ASN A 251 -9.80 12.96 -47.35
CA ASN A 251 -10.84 12.14 -46.66
C ASN A 251 -10.36 10.70 -46.34
N ILE A 252 -9.13 10.55 -45.85
CA ILE A 252 -8.56 9.29 -45.41
C ILE A 252 -8.61 9.26 -43.88
N PHE A 253 -9.44 8.38 -43.35
CA PHE A 253 -9.63 8.24 -41.91
C PHE A 253 -8.81 7.08 -41.38
N LEU A 254 -7.87 7.39 -40.47
CA LEU A 254 -7.22 6.38 -39.65
C LEU A 254 -8.15 5.99 -38.50
N ASN A 255 -8.42 4.71 -38.38
CA ASN A 255 -9.27 4.18 -37.32
C ASN A 255 -8.43 3.73 -36.13
N VAL A 256 -8.45 4.52 -35.06
CA VAL A 256 -7.77 4.20 -33.80
C VAL A 256 -8.81 3.77 -32.78
N ILE A 257 -8.68 2.55 -32.27
CA ILE A 257 -9.57 2.07 -31.21
C ILE A 257 -9.10 2.68 -29.88
N ASN A 258 -10.00 3.42 -29.22
CA ASN A 258 -9.74 4.02 -27.91
C ASN A 258 -10.30 3.09 -26.80
N LYS A 259 -9.39 2.51 -26.02
CA LYS A 259 -9.71 1.70 -24.81
C LYS A 259 -9.34 2.43 -23.51
N SER A 260 -9.10 3.74 -23.59
CA SER A 260 -8.75 4.55 -22.42
C SER A 260 -9.86 4.55 -21.38
N ARG A 261 -9.47 4.65 -20.12
CA ARG A 261 -10.39 4.61 -18.97
C ARG A 261 -9.87 5.44 -17.80
N ILE A 262 -10.76 5.91 -16.94
CA ILE A 262 -10.37 6.47 -15.65
C ILE A 262 -10.01 5.32 -14.71
N ILE A 263 -8.81 5.36 -14.18
CA ILE A 263 -8.40 4.53 -13.06
C ILE A 263 -8.53 5.40 -11.81
N ARG A 264 -9.47 5.06 -10.96
CA ARG A 264 -9.54 5.65 -9.63
C ARG A 264 -8.44 5.01 -8.80
N ASN A 265 -7.56 5.81 -8.21
CA ASN A 265 -6.66 5.30 -7.20
C ASN A 265 -7.48 4.96 -5.96
N VAL A 266 -7.65 3.68 -5.76
CA VAL A 266 -8.26 3.16 -4.55
C VAL A 266 -7.27 3.30 -3.41
N SER A 267 -7.66 3.95 -2.33
CA SER A 267 -6.82 4.11 -1.16
C SER A 267 -6.86 2.87 -0.25
N PHE A 268 -5.88 2.73 0.61
CA PHE A 268 -5.90 1.76 1.70
C PHE A 268 -7.19 1.85 2.54
N ILE A 269 -7.64 3.07 2.84
CA ILE A 269 -8.84 3.31 3.66
C ILE A 269 -10.09 2.77 2.97
N ASP A 270 -10.18 2.83 1.63
CA ASP A 270 -11.33 2.30 0.91
C ASP A 270 -11.44 0.77 1.10
N TYR A 271 -10.31 0.05 1.12
CA TYR A 271 -10.31 -1.38 1.42
C TYR A 271 -10.74 -1.67 2.86
N ILE A 272 -10.21 -0.93 3.85
CA ILE A 272 -10.61 -1.09 5.26
C ILE A 272 -12.09 -0.77 5.46
N LYS A 273 -12.59 0.33 4.89
CA LYS A 273 -14.01 0.71 4.93
C LYS A 273 -14.92 -0.37 4.35
N ASN A 274 -14.49 -1.06 3.32
CA ASN A 274 -15.21 -2.17 2.68
C ASN A 274 -14.92 -3.54 3.33
N GLY A 275 -14.44 -3.54 4.57
CA GLY A 275 -14.39 -4.72 5.44
C GLY A 275 -13.07 -5.49 5.42
N VAL A 276 -12.02 -4.99 4.76
CA VAL A 276 -10.69 -5.62 4.88
C VAL A 276 -10.18 -5.47 6.30
N THR A 277 -9.80 -6.61 6.90
CA THR A 277 -9.17 -6.68 8.22
C THR A 277 -7.71 -7.10 8.09
N ILE A 278 -6.85 -6.61 8.98
CA ILE A 278 -5.43 -6.95 8.97
C ILE A 278 -5.17 -7.96 10.08
N LYS A 279 -4.64 -9.12 9.70
CA LYS A 279 -4.30 -10.22 10.63
C LYS A 279 -2.80 -10.24 10.87
N LEU A 280 -2.38 -10.10 12.14
CA LEU A 280 -0.99 -10.16 12.53
C LEU A 280 -0.63 -11.55 13.04
N THR A 281 0.37 -12.17 12.42
CA THR A 281 1.06 -13.37 12.91
C THR A 281 2.45 -12.97 13.37
N ILE A 282 2.90 -13.46 14.54
CA ILE A 282 4.19 -13.11 15.12
C ILE A 282 5.08 -14.35 15.15
N GLY A 283 6.29 -14.23 14.61
CA GLY A 283 7.37 -15.23 14.69
C GLY A 283 8.51 -14.72 15.56
N ILE A 284 8.92 -15.51 16.54
CA ILE A 284 9.95 -15.13 17.52
C ILE A 284 11.11 -16.11 17.43
N ASP A 285 12.31 -15.58 17.29
CA ASP A 285 13.57 -16.32 17.30
C ASP A 285 13.90 -16.75 18.73
N TYR A 286 14.10 -18.07 18.93
CA TYR A 286 14.57 -18.66 20.17
C TYR A 286 15.89 -19.42 19.97
N THR A 287 16.72 -18.96 19.04
CA THR A 287 18.04 -19.56 18.83
C THR A 287 19.01 -19.19 19.94
N SER A 288 20.03 -20.01 20.14
CA SER A 288 21.00 -19.87 21.22
C SER A 288 21.90 -18.63 21.10
N SER A 289 21.99 -18.01 19.92
CA SER A 289 22.70 -16.73 19.68
C SER A 289 22.13 -15.60 20.55
N ASN A 290 20.84 -15.64 20.87
CA ASN A 290 20.17 -14.69 21.75
C ASN A 290 20.61 -14.74 23.21
N LEU A 291 21.40 -15.73 23.63
CA LEU A 291 21.79 -16.05 25.02
C LEU A 291 20.59 -16.41 25.92
N ILE A 292 20.87 -17.00 27.08
CA ILE A 292 19.83 -17.44 28.01
C ILE A 292 19.14 -16.26 28.72
N PRO A 293 17.82 -16.32 28.97
CA PRO A 293 17.06 -15.18 29.51
C PRO A 293 17.45 -14.68 30.90
N SER A 294 18.25 -15.45 31.64
CA SER A 294 18.80 -15.06 32.95
C SER A 294 20.11 -14.24 32.83
N ASP A 295 20.74 -14.27 31.67
CA ASP A 295 21.96 -13.49 31.40
C ASP A 295 21.58 -12.03 31.09
N PRO A 296 22.15 -11.04 31.79
CA PRO A 296 21.91 -9.63 31.50
C PRO A 296 22.29 -9.20 30.08
N LEU A 297 23.16 -9.92 29.39
CA LEU A 297 23.56 -9.67 28.00
C LEU A 297 22.60 -10.31 26.97
N SER A 298 21.67 -11.16 27.43
CA SER A 298 20.71 -11.79 26.55
C SER A 298 19.75 -10.78 25.93
N LEU A 299 19.48 -10.95 24.64
CA LEU A 299 18.43 -10.20 23.93
C LEU A 299 17.02 -10.56 24.46
N HIS A 300 16.88 -11.74 25.13
CA HIS A 300 15.68 -12.18 25.83
C HIS A 300 15.72 -11.93 27.33
N TYR A 301 16.58 -11.07 27.83
CA TYR A 301 16.71 -10.84 29.28
C TYR A 301 15.37 -10.53 29.94
N LEU A 302 15.01 -11.27 31.01
CA LEU A 302 13.74 -11.15 31.71
C LEU A 302 13.82 -10.45 33.08
N GLY A 303 15.01 -10.04 33.49
CA GLY A 303 15.30 -9.49 34.83
C GLY A 303 15.07 -7.99 35.00
N GLY A 304 14.32 -7.32 34.13
CA GLY A 304 14.14 -5.87 34.22
C GLY A 304 12.98 -5.34 33.42
N ASN A 305 13.17 -4.20 32.79
CA ASN A 305 12.25 -3.58 31.85
C ASN A 305 11.98 -4.50 30.64
N MET A 306 11.11 -4.09 29.75
CA MET A 306 10.87 -4.80 28.48
C MET A 306 12.17 -4.96 27.70
N ASN A 307 12.48 -6.19 27.30
CA ASN A 307 13.59 -6.45 26.37
C ASN A 307 13.24 -6.00 24.94
N ASP A 308 14.20 -6.08 24.02
CA ASP A 308 14.05 -5.56 22.66
C ASP A 308 12.96 -6.30 21.87
N TYR A 309 12.78 -7.61 22.08
CA TYR A 309 11.68 -8.39 21.49
C TYR A 309 10.32 -7.90 21.96
N GLU A 310 10.16 -7.66 23.25
CA GLU A 310 8.91 -7.18 23.83
C GLU A 310 8.56 -5.78 23.36
N GLN A 311 9.56 -4.91 23.26
CA GLN A 311 9.37 -3.56 22.76
C GLN A 311 8.92 -3.58 21.29
N ALA A 312 9.54 -4.40 20.45
CA ALA A 312 9.16 -4.55 19.03
C ALA A 312 7.74 -5.12 18.89
N ILE A 313 7.40 -6.17 19.65
CA ILE A 313 6.04 -6.74 19.65
C ILE A 313 5.01 -5.69 20.06
N LYS A 314 5.28 -4.94 21.12
CA LYS A 314 4.36 -3.93 21.63
C LYS A 314 4.15 -2.79 20.66
N ALA A 315 5.25 -2.22 20.14
CA ALA A 315 5.21 -1.06 19.24
C ALA A 315 4.40 -1.34 17.97
N CYS A 316 4.68 -2.48 17.31
CA CYS A 316 4.00 -2.83 16.06
C CYS A 316 2.62 -3.42 16.29
N GLY A 317 2.48 -4.28 17.30
CA GLY A 317 1.25 -5.01 17.57
C GLY A 317 0.10 -4.11 18.01
N MET A 318 0.39 -3.06 18.79
CA MET A 318 -0.64 -2.11 19.25
C MET A 318 -1.27 -1.32 18.09
N ILE A 319 -0.50 -0.98 17.07
CA ILE A 319 -1.03 -0.27 15.89
C ILE A 319 -1.87 -1.21 15.04
N VAL A 320 -1.35 -2.42 14.74
CA VAL A 320 -2.09 -3.38 13.91
C VAL A 320 -3.37 -3.85 14.59
N ALA A 321 -3.40 -3.88 15.94
CA ALA A 321 -4.58 -4.24 16.72
C ALA A 321 -5.81 -3.35 16.43
N TYR A 322 -5.63 -2.11 15.98
CA TYR A 322 -6.75 -1.25 15.57
C TYR A 322 -7.52 -1.78 14.36
N TYR A 323 -6.86 -2.57 13.50
CA TYR A 323 -7.41 -3.12 12.25
C TYR A 323 -7.82 -4.59 12.36
N ASP A 324 -7.68 -5.18 13.56
CA ASP A 324 -8.14 -6.54 13.92
C ASP A 324 -9.06 -6.50 15.15
N TYR A 325 -10.36 -6.29 14.92
CA TYR A 325 -11.35 -6.20 16.01
C TYR A 325 -11.42 -7.45 16.89
N ASN A 326 -10.98 -8.62 16.41
CA ASN A 326 -10.91 -9.85 17.21
C ASN A 326 -9.69 -9.89 18.10
N GLN A 327 -8.64 -9.16 17.79
CA GLN A 327 -7.36 -9.11 18.52
C GLN A 327 -6.80 -10.49 18.88
N LEU A 328 -6.94 -11.46 17.97
CA LEU A 328 -6.42 -12.81 18.09
C LEU A 328 -5.17 -12.97 17.24
N PHE A 329 -4.03 -13.07 17.91
CA PHE A 329 -2.70 -13.08 17.28
C PHE A 329 -2.10 -14.50 17.33
N PRO A 330 -1.91 -15.18 16.19
CA PRO A 330 -1.11 -16.40 16.13
C PRO A 330 0.35 -16.09 16.45
N VAL A 331 0.93 -16.78 17.43
CA VAL A 331 2.31 -16.56 17.85
C VAL A 331 3.09 -17.86 17.75
N TYR A 332 4.15 -17.84 16.97
CA TYR A 332 5.05 -18.96 16.74
C TYR A 332 6.46 -18.63 17.20
N GLY A 333 7.17 -19.66 17.70
CA GLY A 333 8.60 -19.60 17.94
C GLY A 333 9.35 -20.52 16.99
N PHE A 334 10.62 -20.26 16.78
CA PHE A 334 11.53 -21.13 16.01
C PHE A 334 12.90 -21.21 16.67
N GLY A 335 13.67 -22.24 16.33
CA GLY A 335 15.04 -22.41 16.80
C GLY A 335 15.20 -22.92 18.23
N ALA A 336 14.18 -23.60 18.81
CA ALA A 336 14.25 -24.12 20.19
C ALA A 336 13.89 -25.60 20.30
N VAL A 337 14.40 -26.25 21.35
CA VAL A 337 13.96 -27.58 21.80
C VAL A 337 12.76 -27.42 22.74
N VAL A 338 11.59 -27.83 22.29
CA VAL A 338 10.33 -27.72 23.03
C VAL A 338 10.11 -28.86 24.00
N LYS A 339 10.58 -30.06 23.66
CA LYS A 339 10.52 -31.25 24.51
C LYS A 339 11.90 -31.81 24.70
N LYS A 340 12.24 -32.15 25.96
CA LYS A 340 13.52 -32.74 26.32
C LYS A 340 13.83 -33.96 25.43
N ASN A 341 15.05 -34.03 24.94
CA ASN A 341 15.55 -35.10 24.05
C ASN A 341 14.97 -35.12 22.62
N GLN A 342 14.36 -34.04 22.15
CA GLN A 342 13.95 -33.88 20.76
C GLN A 342 14.90 -32.95 19.99
N LYS A 343 14.80 -32.99 18.66
CA LYS A 343 15.49 -32.02 17.79
C LYS A 343 14.86 -30.63 17.98
N PRO A 344 15.61 -29.55 17.69
CA PRO A 344 15.05 -28.21 17.64
C PRO A 344 13.83 -28.14 16.71
N ASN A 345 12.84 -27.35 17.11
CA ASN A 345 11.63 -27.13 16.34
C ASN A 345 11.68 -25.75 15.69
N MET A 346 11.51 -25.72 14.37
CA MET A 346 11.60 -24.50 13.56
C MET A 346 10.25 -23.80 13.38
N CYS A 347 9.16 -24.32 13.97
CA CYS A 347 7.88 -23.62 14.02
C CYS A 347 6.96 -24.26 15.08
N PHE A 348 6.92 -23.71 16.28
CA PHE A 348 6.07 -24.18 17.39
C PHE A 348 5.17 -23.06 17.92
N ASN A 349 4.03 -23.42 18.51
CA ASN A 349 3.12 -22.45 19.14
C ASN A 349 3.72 -21.98 20.48
N VAL A 350 3.91 -20.66 20.65
CA VAL A 350 4.53 -20.06 21.85
C VAL A 350 3.73 -20.33 23.13
N ASN A 351 2.42 -20.45 23.01
CA ASN A 351 1.53 -20.80 24.13
C ASN A 351 1.51 -22.31 24.44
N PHE A 352 2.18 -23.16 23.63
CA PHE A 352 2.21 -24.62 23.72
C PHE A 352 0.82 -25.30 23.70
N ARG A 353 -0.18 -24.63 23.13
CA ARG A 353 -1.54 -25.16 22.91
C ARG A 353 -1.71 -25.57 21.45
N SER A 354 -2.77 -26.30 21.14
CA SER A 354 -3.14 -26.66 19.75
C SER A 354 -3.48 -25.45 18.89
N ASN A 355 -4.17 -24.44 19.46
CA ASN A 355 -4.43 -23.16 18.83
C ASN A 355 -3.31 -22.16 19.18
N PRO A 356 -2.58 -21.60 18.18
CA PRO A 356 -1.52 -20.62 18.40
C PRO A 356 -2.02 -19.23 18.77
N GLU A 357 -3.32 -18.96 18.66
CA GLU A 357 -3.90 -17.63 18.84
C GLU A 357 -3.88 -17.20 20.31
N ILE A 358 -3.44 -15.97 20.52
CA ILE A 358 -3.37 -15.32 21.83
C ILE A 358 -4.16 -14.01 21.74
N TYR A 359 -5.08 -13.81 22.68
CA TYR A 359 -5.90 -12.61 22.76
C TYR A 359 -5.11 -11.44 23.35
N THR A 360 -5.07 -10.33 22.68
CA THR A 360 -4.36 -9.06 22.96
C THR A 360 -2.82 -9.16 22.96
N ILE A 361 -2.18 -8.06 22.60
CA ILE A 361 -0.71 -7.94 22.56
C ILE A 361 -0.08 -8.06 23.95
N ASP A 362 -0.72 -7.55 24.99
CA ASP A 362 -0.21 -7.69 26.36
C ASP A 362 -0.18 -9.16 26.82
N ASN A 363 -1.14 -9.98 26.38
CA ASN A 363 -1.10 -11.41 26.66
C ASN A 363 -0.08 -12.14 25.79
N VAL A 364 0.21 -11.67 24.57
CA VAL A 364 1.34 -12.19 23.75
C VAL A 364 2.64 -12.02 24.51
N ILE A 365 2.91 -10.84 25.07
CA ILE A 365 4.11 -10.57 25.87
C ILE A 365 4.15 -11.48 27.12
N LYS A 366 3.04 -11.68 27.80
CA LYS A 366 2.96 -12.58 28.96
C LYS A 366 3.25 -14.05 28.58
N GLU A 367 2.70 -14.56 27.49
CA GLU A 367 2.94 -15.93 27.03
C GLU A 367 4.40 -16.09 26.51
N TYR A 368 4.96 -15.08 25.84
CA TYR A 368 6.38 -15.03 25.47
C TYR A 368 7.28 -15.21 26.70
N ARG A 369 7.10 -14.43 27.77
CA ARG A 369 7.87 -14.57 29.02
C ARG A 369 7.72 -15.96 29.65
N LYS A 370 6.52 -16.53 29.64
CA LYS A 370 6.23 -17.86 30.19
C LYS A 370 6.87 -18.98 29.37
N SER A 371 7.06 -18.79 28.06
CA SER A 371 7.56 -19.82 27.15
C SER A 371 8.94 -20.33 27.56
N PHE A 372 9.80 -19.46 28.07
CA PHE A 372 11.17 -19.80 28.49
C PHE A 372 11.26 -20.86 29.61
N LYS A 373 10.16 -21.10 30.33
CA LYS A 373 10.08 -22.18 31.32
C LYS A 373 9.93 -23.57 30.69
N LYS A 374 9.61 -23.66 29.39
CA LYS A 374 9.23 -24.90 28.72
C LYS A 374 10.11 -25.24 27.51
N LEU A 375 11.08 -24.40 27.18
CA LEU A 375 11.95 -24.58 26.01
C LEU A 375 13.42 -24.38 26.37
N ILE A 376 14.28 -24.86 25.52
CA ILE A 376 15.74 -24.65 25.55
C ILE A 376 16.12 -24.01 24.22
N LEU A 377 16.80 -22.87 24.29
CA LEU A 377 17.32 -22.18 23.10
C LEU A 377 18.29 -23.09 22.35
N ALA A 378 18.17 -23.13 21.03
CA ALA A 378 18.98 -24.04 20.19
C ALA A 378 19.34 -23.38 18.85
N GLY A 379 18.93 -23.92 17.74
CA GLY A 379 19.19 -23.51 16.36
C GLY A 379 18.96 -24.68 15.41
N PRO A 380 19.14 -24.49 14.12
CA PRO A 380 19.52 -23.25 13.43
C PRO A 380 18.37 -22.21 13.33
N THR A 381 18.66 -21.03 12.72
CA THR A 381 17.65 -20.04 12.36
C THR A 381 17.11 -20.36 10.98
N GLU A 382 15.86 -20.81 10.90
CA GLU A 382 15.17 -21.14 9.65
C GLU A 382 13.84 -20.41 9.56
N PHE A 383 13.59 -19.69 8.45
CA PHE A 383 12.36 -18.94 8.24
C PHE A 383 11.33 -19.66 7.39
N CYS A 384 11.75 -20.54 6.50
CA CYS A 384 10.86 -21.25 5.58
C CYS A 384 9.72 -21.98 6.30
N PRO A 385 9.93 -22.73 7.41
CA PRO A 385 8.84 -23.40 8.12
C PRO A 385 7.78 -22.43 8.65
N LEU A 386 8.21 -21.26 9.16
CA LEU A 386 7.32 -20.23 9.67
C LEU A 386 6.54 -19.56 8.53
N ILE A 387 7.20 -19.19 7.43
CA ILE A 387 6.56 -18.57 6.25
C ILE A 387 5.54 -19.53 5.64
N LYS A 388 5.92 -20.82 5.46
CA LYS A 388 4.98 -21.85 4.98
C LYS A 388 3.78 -22.05 5.91
N LYS A 389 3.99 -21.91 7.23
CA LYS A 389 2.88 -21.95 8.20
C LYS A 389 1.91 -20.81 8.02
N ALA A 390 2.40 -19.58 7.80
CA ALA A 390 1.57 -18.42 7.49
C ALA A 390 0.82 -18.60 6.16
N ILE A 391 1.52 -19.02 5.09
CA ILE A 391 0.91 -19.34 3.78
C ILE A 391 -0.19 -20.38 3.92
N GLY A 392 0.06 -21.48 4.66
CA GLY A 392 -0.93 -22.53 4.91
C GLY A 392 -2.18 -22.03 5.65
N ARG A 393 -2.03 -21.08 6.59
CA ARG A 393 -3.17 -20.44 7.25
C ARG A 393 -3.99 -19.60 6.26
N ILE A 394 -3.33 -18.76 5.47
CA ILE A 394 -3.97 -17.91 4.46
C ILE A 394 -4.79 -18.77 3.49
N LYS A 395 -4.18 -19.81 2.93
CA LYS A 395 -4.85 -20.73 2.01
C LYS A 395 -6.04 -21.49 2.65
N LYS A 396 -5.91 -21.84 3.93
CA LYS A 396 -7.00 -22.53 4.67
C LYS A 396 -8.15 -21.56 5.00
N GLU A 397 -7.86 -20.33 5.39
CA GLU A 397 -8.87 -19.32 5.71
C GLU A 397 -9.64 -18.89 4.45
N ASN A 398 -8.96 -18.80 3.31
CA ASN A 398 -9.54 -18.49 1.99
C ASN A 398 -10.54 -17.31 2.02
N ASP A 399 -10.21 -16.24 2.76
CA ASP A 399 -11.07 -15.09 2.98
C ASP A 399 -10.49 -13.84 2.28
N PRO A 400 -11.13 -13.32 1.23
CA PRO A 400 -10.64 -12.15 0.49
C PRO A 400 -10.61 -10.86 1.31
N LEU A 401 -11.33 -10.82 2.44
CA LEU A 401 -11.35 -9.67 3.35
C LEU A 401 -10.24 -9.71 4.40
N LYS A 402 -9.36 -10.71 4.36
CA LYS A 402 -8.24 -10.80 5.30
C LYS A 402 -6.92 -10.58 4.60
N TYR A 403 -6.21 -9.55 5.01
CA TYR A 403 -4.82 -9.31 4.66
C TYR A 403 -3.92 -9.69 5.84
N HIS A 404 -2.85 -10.41 5.58
CA HIS A 404 -1.99 -10.98 6.63
C HIS A 404 -0.64 -10.26 6.70
N ILE A 405 -0.18 -10.00 7.91
CA ILE A 405 1.17 -9.57 8.22
C ILE A 405 1.85 -10.69 9.00
N LEU A 406 2.98 -11.17 8.51
CA LEU A 406 3.90 -12.02 9.27
C LEU A 406 5.05 -11.15 9.76
N LEU A 407 5.09 -10.90 11.08
CA LEU A 407 6.16 -10.19 11.76
C LEU A 407 7.16 -11.20 12.29
N ILE A 408 8.40 -11.17 11.79
CA ILE A 408 9.51 -12.03 12.22
C ILE A 408 10.49 -11.18 13.02
N LEU A 409 10.78 -11.62 14.24
CA LEU A 409 11.77 -11.00 15.14
C LEU A 409 12.96 -11.97 15.25
N THR A 410 14.16 -11.54 14.90
CA THR A 410 15.36 -12.39 14.83
C THR A 410 16.62 -11.61 15.12
N ASP A 411 17.64 -12.29 15.66
CA ASP A 411 18.97 -11.73 15.95
C ASP A 411 20.05 -12.18 14.96
N GLY A 412 19.74 -13.06 13.99
CA GLY A 412 20.80 -13.75 13.32
C GLY A 412 20.66 -14.08 11.84
N ILE A 413 21.65 -14.82 11.40
CA ILE A 413 21.86 -15.29 10.03
C ILE A 413 20.91 -16.42 9.70
N ILE A 414 20.28 -16.38 8.52
CA ILE A 414 19.37 -17.43 8.03
C ILE A 414 20.20 -18.61 7.46
N TYR A 415 19.81 -19.83 7.83
CA TYR A 415 20.46 -21.06 7.34
C TYR A 415 19.69 -21.72 6.19
N ASP A 416 18.43 -21.34 5.94
CA ASP A 416 17.57 -21.88 4.89
C ASP A 416 17.21 -20.83 3.82
N MET A 417 18.18 -20.00 3.42
CA MET A 417 17.97 -18.86 2.51
C MET A 417 17.26 -19.26 1.22
N LYS A 418 17.66 -20.36 0.58
CA LYS A 418 17.07 -20.85 -0.67
C LYS A 418 15.59 -21.21 -0.50
N GLU A 419 15.28 -22.01 0.51
CA GLU A 419 13.92 -22.45 0.84
C GLU A 419 13.06 -21.28 1.29
N THR A 420 13.65 -20.32 2.00
CA THR A 420 13.00 -19.06 2.40
C THR A 420 12.63 -18.22 1.19
N VAL A 421 13.53 -18.04 0.22
CA VAL A 421 13.24 -17.33 -1.03
C VAL A 421 12.12 -18.04 -1.81
N ASP A 422 12.15 -19.36 -1.91
CA ASP A 422 11.09 -20.13 -2.57
C ASP A 422 9.73 -19.89 -1.93
N ALA A 423 9.66 -19.89 -0.59
CA ALA A 423 8.42 -19.61 0.15
C ALA A 423 7.96 -18.15 0.02
N LEU A 424 8.89 -17.18 -0.03
CA LEU A 424 8.56 -15.77 -0.23
C LEU A 424 8.03 -15.51 -1.64
N VAL A 425 8.59 -16.14 -2.67
CA VAL A 425 8.07 -16.04 -4.04
C VAL A 425 6.66 -16.62 -4.10
N GLU A 426 6.38 -17.77 -3.47
CA GLU A 426 5.02 -18.30 -3.33
C GLU A 426 4.09 -17.31 -2.60
N GLY A 427 4.53 -16.77 -1.47
CA GLY A 427 3.78 -15.78 -0.67
C GLY A 427 3.47 -14.49 -1.42
N SER A 428 4.27 -14.12 -2.45
CA SER A 428 4.06 -12.89 -3.22
C SER A 428 2.75 -12.86 -4.00
N PHE A 429 2.13 -14.01 -4.23
CA PHE A 429 0.82 -14.16 -4.87
C PHE A 429 -0.35 -14.10 -3.87
N LEU A 430 -0.09 -14.03 -2.57
CA LEU A 430 -1.10 -14.08 -1.52
C LEU A 430 -1.26 -12.71 -0.83
N PRO A 431 -2.36 -12.46 -0.09
CA PRO A 431 -2.55 -11.24 0.71
C PRO A 431 -1.65 -11.27 1.96
N LEU A 432 -0.34 -11.20 1.74
CA LEU A 432 0.70 -11.37 2.75
C LEU A 432 1.76 -10.28 2.67
N SER A 433 2.07 -9.65 3.79
CA SER A 433 3.30 -8.89 4.03
C SER A 433 4.19 -9.65 5.01
N VAL A 434 5.48 -9.67 4.76
CA VAL A 434 6.48 -10.25 5.66
C VAL A 434 7.38 -9.13 6.15
N ILE A 435 7.32 -8.86 7.45
CA ILE A 435 8.14 -7.82 8.08
C ILE A 435 9.16 -8.50 8.96
N ILE A 436 10.44 -8.17 8.76
CA ILE A 436 11.54 -8.72 9.53
C ILE A 436 12.14 -7.61 10.37
N ILE A 437 12.18 -7.79 11.69
CA ILE A 437 12.87 -6.88 12.61
C ILE A 437 14.14 -7.56 13.10
N GLY A 438 15.28 -6.98 12.75
CA GLY A 438 16.59 -7.43 13.23
C GLY A 438 16.85 -6.89 14.64
N ILE A 439 16.91 -7.80 15.62
CA ILE A 439 17.18 -7.50 17.03
C ILE A 439 18.67 -7.72 17.30
N GLY A 440 19.32 -6.81 18.01
CA GLY A 440 20.76 -6.90 18.27
C GLY A 440 21.60 -6.10 17.28
N ASN A 441 22.89 -6.46 17.18
CA ASN A 441 23.90 -5.67 16.46
C ASN A 441 24.52 -6.39 15.24
N ASP A 442 23.85 -7.40 14.69
CA ASP A 442 24.32 -8.07 13.49
C ASP A 442 24.22 -7.16 12.26
N HIS A 443 24.92 -7.52 11.19
CA HIS A 443 24.88 -6.80 9.91
C HIS A 443 23.61 -7.07 9.10
N PHE A 444 22.89 -8.16 9.35
CA PHE A 444 21.64 -8.55 8.72
C PHE A 444 21.68 -8.57 7.18
N THR A 445 22.82 -8.98 6.60
CA THR A 445 23.04 -8.94 5.14
C THR A 445 21.96 -9.74 4.40
N GLU A 446 21.63 -10.95 4.89
CA GLU A 446 20.62 -11.82 4.29
C GLU A 446 19.21 -11.20 4.39
N MET A 447 18.91 -10.47 5.46
CA MET A 447 17.62 -9.79 5.62
C MET A 447 17.46 -8.62 4.64
N ILE A 448 18.57 -7.90 4.38
CA ILE A 448 18.62 -6.83 3.37
C ILE A 448 18.44 -7.43 1.97
N GLU A 449 19.04 -8.58 1.69
CA GLU A 449 18.84 -9.32 0.44
C GLU A 449 17.39 -9.77 0.27
N LEU A 450 16.75 -10.29 1.33
CA LEU A 450 15.33 -10.67 1.29
C LEU A 450 14.38 -9.49 1.05
N ASP A 451 14.68 -8.31 1.56
CA ASP A 451 13.91 -7.07 1.25
C ASP A 451 13.94 -6.78 -0.28
N GLY A 452 15.08 -7.10 -0.93
CA GLY A 452 15.17 -7.15 -2.40
C GLY A 452 14.80 -5.84 -3.07
N LYS A 453 15.18 -4.69 -2.50
CA LYS A 453 14.92 -3.36 -3.09
C LYS A 453 15.53 -3.25 -4.47
N ASP A 454 16.77 -3.71 -4.60
CA ASP A 454 17.57 -3.52 -5.81
C ASP A 454 17.44 -4.71 -6.80
N ASN A 455 17.18 -5.92 -6.28
CA ASN A 455 17.07 -7.14 -7.08
C ASN A 455 15.81 -7.94 -6.72
N PRO A 456 14.85 -8.13 -7.65
CA PRO A 456 13.69 -8.94 -7.39
C PRO A 456 14.07 -10.40 -7.06
N LEU A 457 13.52 -10.93 -5.94
CA LEU A 457 13.74 -12.32 -5.56
C LEU A 457 13.26 -13.27 -6.66
N THR A 458 14.09 -14.28 -6.94
CA THR A 458 13.80 -15.35 -7.91
C THR A 458 13.97 -16.68 -7.22
N ASN A 459 12.96 -17.56 -7.31
CA ASN A 459 13.00 -18.88 -6.67
C ASN A 459 13.95 -19.86 -7.38
N SER A 460 14.12 -21.03 -6.78
CA SER A 460 14.98 -22.11 -7.31
C SER A 460 14.57 -22.63 -8.70
N ARG A 461 13.36 -22.30 -9.17
CA ARG A 461 12.82 -22.66 -10.51
C ARG A 461 12.90 -21.49 -11.50
N GLY A 462 13.51 -20.37 -11.16
CA GLY A 462 13.61 -19.19 -12.02
C GLY A 462 12.36 -18.29 -12.03
N VAL A 463 11.39 -18.51 -11.13
CA VAL A 463 10.19 -17.68 -11.03
C VAL A 463 10.52 -16.45 -10.19
N LYS A 464 10.23 -15.27 -10.72
CA LYS A 464 10.36 -14.00 -10.00
C LYS A 464 9.15 -13.76 -9.09
N ARG A 465 9.38 -13.11 -7.94
CA ARG A 465 8.28 -12.66 -7.07
C ARG A 465 7.33 -11.75 -7.85
N MET A 466 6.04 -11.86 -7.57
CA MET A 466 5.00 -11.07 -8.25
C MET A 466 4.96 -9.62 -7.74
N ARG A 467 5.20 -9.42 -6.45
CA ARG A 467 5.30 -8.10 -5.80
C ARG A 467 6.31 -8.13 -4.66
N ASN A 468 6.75 -6.97 -4.22
CA ASN A 468 7.58 -6.90 -3.01
C ASN A 468 6.70 -7.00 -1.76
N LEU A 469 6.79 -8.14 -1.07
CA LEU A 469 6.07 -8.40 0.18
C LEU A 469 6.96 -8.28 1.43
N VAL A 470 8.29 -8.22 1.27
CA VAL A 470 9.24 -8.20 2.39
C VAL A 470 9.62 -6.77 2.76
N HIS A 471 9.74 -6.52 4.04
CA HIS A 471 10.30 -5.29 4.59
C HIS A 471 11.20 -5.60 5.76
N PHE A 472 12.46 -5.17 5.71
CA PHE A 472 13.43 -5.33 6.79
C PHE A 472 13.70 -4.02 7.51
N VAL A 473 13.71 -4.07 8.87
CA VAL A 473 13.99 -2.93 9.73
C VAL A 473 14.94 -3.34 10.86
N PRO A 474 16.11 -2.70 11.01
CA PRO A 474 16.98 -2.92 12.15
C PRO A 474 16.44 -2.22 13.39
N PHE A 475 16.16 -2.99 14.46
CA PHE A 475 15.58 -2.49 15.71
C PHE A 475 16.43 -1.40 16.37
N ASN A 476 17.73 -1.61 16.46
CA ASN A 476 18.64 -0.73 17.19
C ASN A 476 18.66 0.70 16.67
N LYS A 477 18.35 0.91 15.38
CA LYS A 477 18.22 2.24 14.80
C LYS A 477 17.10 3.06 15.43
N TYR A 478 16.07 2.40 15.96
CA TYR A 478 14.83 3.00 16.47
C TYR A 478 14.53 2.63 17.92
N LYS A 479 15.42 1.92 18.61
CA LYS A 479 15.25 1.35 19.96
C LYS A 479 14.68 2.32 20.99
N TYR A 480 15.06 3.59 20.93
CA TYR A 480 14.65 4.60 21.91
C TYR A 480 13.41 5.41 21.49
N ASN A 481 12.82 5.10 20.35
CA ASN A 481 11.63 5.75 19.83
C ASN A 481 10.62 4.69 19.31
N PRO A 482 9.76 4.14 20.18
CA PRO A 482 8.77 3.13 19.78
C PRO A 482 7.82 3.59 18.68
N ASN A 483 7.48 4.89 18.65
CA ASN A 483 6.60 5.43 17.61
C ASN A 483 7.31 5.46 16.24
N GLU A 484 8.59 5.82 16.22
CA GLU A 484 9.39 5.80 14.99
C GLU A 484 9.65 4.36 14.53
N LEU A 485 9.91 3.43 15.47
CA LEU A 485 10.03 2.01 15.16
C LEU A 485 8.77 1.51 14.45
N ALA A 486 7.60 1.76 15.04
CA ALA A 486 6.33 1.34 14.44
C ALA A 486 6.11 2.00 13.08
N ALA A 487 6.42 3.29 12.95
CA ALA A 487 6.33 4.03 11.70
C ALA A 487 7.17 3.37 10.59
N GLN A 488 8.43 3.09 10.87
CA GLN A 488 9.35 2.47 9.90
C GLN A 488 8.95 1.03 9.55
N VAL A 489 8.51 0.24 10.53
CA VAL A 489 8.14 -1.16 10.35
C VAL A 489 6.86 -1.29 9.50
N LEU A 490 5.91 -0.40 9.68
CA LEU A 490 4.59 -0.50 9.07
C LEU A 490 4.39 0.37 7.82
N GLU A 491 5.35 1.23 7.47
CA GLU A 491 5.21 2.24 6.39
C GLU A 491 4.76 1.68 5.05
N ARG A 492 5.20 0.45 4.70
CA ARG A 492 4.91 -0.17 3.41
C ARG A 492 3.58 -0.93 3.36
N VAL A 493 2.99 -1.22 4.51
CA VAL A 493 1.79 -2.08 4.58
C VAL A 493 0.61 -1.52 3.78
N PRO A 494 0.23 -0.23 3.90
CA PRO A 494 -0.87 0.32 3.10
C PRO A 494 -0.66 0.16 1.59
N ARG A 495 0.55 0.41 1.11
CA ARG A 495 0.92 0.23 -0.29
C ARG A 495 0.87 -1.23 -0.71
N GLN A 496 1.42 -2.14 0.10
CA GLN A 496 1.42 -3.58 -0.21
C GLN A 496 0.00 -4.17 -0.27
N ILE A 497 -0.94 -3.63 0.54
CA ILE A 497 -2.36 -4.00 0.49
C ILE A 497 -2.99 -3.53 -0.82
N THR A 498 -2.83 -2.27 -1.18
CA THR A 498 -3.39 -1.72 -2.43
C THR A 498 -2.79 -2.37 -3.67
N GLU A 499 -1.48 -2.65 -3.67
CA GLU A 499 -0.80 -3.38 -4.75
C GLU A 499 -1.37 -4.79 -4.91
N TYR A 500 -1.59 -5.54 -3.81
CA TYR A 500 -2.14 -6.88 -3.87
C TYR A 500 -3.52 -6.90 -4.52
N TYR A 501 -4.46 -6.07 -4.06
CA TYR A 501 -5.81 -6.06 -4.60
C TYR A 501 -5.85 -5.52 -6.04
N SER A 502 -5.03 -4.52 -6.37
CA SER A 502 -4.91 -3.98 -7.73
C SER A 502 -4.35 -5.01 -8.71
N MET A 503 -3.40 -5.83 -8.29
CA MET A 503 -2.81 -6.91 -9.11
C MET A 503 -3.87 -7.91 -9.61
N TYR A 504 -4.88 -8.16 -8.78
CA TYR A 504 -6.01 -9.03 -9.14
C TYR A 504 -7.23 -8.26 -9.64
N ASN A 505 -7.10 -6.95 -9.89
CA ASN A 505 -8.18 -6.07 -10.33
C ASN A 505 -9.42 -6.12 -9.41
N ILE A 506 -9.19 -6.28 -8.11
CA ILE A 506 -10.23 -6.34 -7.08
C ILE A 506 -10.51 -4.92 -6.58
N GLN A 507 -11.72 -4.43 -6.81
CA GLN A 507 -12.18 -3.15 -6.27
C GLN A 507 -12.79 -3.34 -4.87
N PRO A 508 -12.65 -2.36 -3.95
CA PRO A 508 -13.17 -2.47 -2.58
C PRO A 508 -14.67 -2.82 -2.52
N GLU A 509 -15.47 -2.19 -3.35
CA GLU A 509 -16.92 -2.40 -3.41
C GLU A 509 -17.34 -3.82 -3.84
N ASN A 510 -16.44 -4.57 -4.47
CA ASN A 510 -16.69 -5.93 -4.94
C ASN A 510 -16.28 -7.00 -3.92
N LEU A 511 -15.57 -6.65 -2.86
CA LEU A 511 -15.00 -7.59 -1.89
C LEU A 511 -16.06 -8.46 -1.22
N GLU A 512 -17.14 -7.86 -0.74
CA GLU A 512 -18.22 -8.60 -0.07
C GLU A 512 -18.95 -9.54 -1.04
N MET A 513 -19.17 -9.11 -2.28
CA MET A 513 -19.74 -9.94 -3.33
C MET A 513 -18.81 -11.12 -3.66
N ILE A 514 -17.50 -10.86 -3.77
CA ILE A 514 -16.50 -11.91 -4.02
C ILE A 514 -16.51 -12.92 -2.87
N ARG A 515 -16.54 -12.47 -1.62
CA ARG A 515 -16.62 -13.34 -0.44
C ARG A 515 -17.86 -14.22 -0.47
N ASN A 516 -19.03 -13.66 -0.75
CA ASN A 516 -20.30 -14.37 -0.76
C ASN A 516 -20.40 -15.38 -1.90
N ASN A 517 -19.81 -15.08 -3.06
CA ASN A 517 -19.79 -15.97 -4.23
C ASN A 517 -18.69 -17.04 -4.16
N SER A 518 -17.69 -16.86 -3.30
CA SER A 518 -16.46 -17.68 -3.29
C SER A 518 -16.44 -18.75 -2.19
N GLN A 519 -17.59 -19.26 -1.71
CA GLN A 519 -17.56 -20.32 -0.69
C GLN A 519 -16.73 -21.57 -1.09
N SER A 520 -16.22 -21.65 -2.31
CA SER A 520 -15.38 -22.79 -2.74
C SER A 520 -13.99 -22.46 -3.29
N ALA A 521 -13.67 -21.26 -3.74
CA ALA A 521 -12.36 -21.07 -4.39
C ALA A 521 -11.92 -19.63 -4.72
N PHE A 522 -11.85 -18.70 -3.78
CA PHE A 522 -11.25 -17.40 -4.11
C PHE A 522 -9.81 -17.53 -4.63
N PHE A 523 -8.96 -18.27 -3.90
CA PHE A 523 -7.58 -18.54 -4.34
C PHE A 523 -7.49 -19.57 -5.47
N ASP A 524 -8.48 -20.45 -5.67
CA ASP A 524 -8.52 -21.38 -6.80
C ASP A 524 -8.91 -20.66 -8.11
N ASN A 525 -9.73 -19.62 -8.05
CA ASN A 525 -9.99 -18.73 -9.19
C ASN A 525 -8.77 -17.87 -9.53
N ILE A 526 -7.96 -17.48 -8.52
CA ILE A 526 -6.67 -16.84 -8.73
C ILE A 526 -5.69 -17.83 -9.40
N LYS A 527 -5.71 -19.12 -9.01
CA LYS A 527 -4.96 -20.21 -9.69
C LYS A 527 -5.41 -20.44 -11.13
N GLY A 528 -6.68 -20.21 -11.46
CA GLY A 528 -7.22 -20.28 -12.84
C GLY A 528 -6.68 -19.19 -13.77
N ASN A 529 -6.07 -18.14 -13.24
CA ASN A 529 -5.30 -17.19 -14.04
C ASN A 529 -4.05 -17.90 -14.58
N THR A 530 -3.86 -17.89 -15.89
CA THR A 530 -2.86 -18.63 -16.67
C THR A 530 -1.43 -18.51 -16.11
N ILE A 531 -1.14 -17.45 -15.36
CA ILE A 531 0.16 -17.17 -14.76
C ILE A 531 0.44 -18.08 -13.56
N TYR A 532 -0.54 -18.37 -12.69
CA TYR A 532 -0.32 -19.20 -11.49
C TYR A 532 -0.11 -20.68 -11.84
N ASN A 533 -0.92 -21.23 -12.75
CA ASN A 533 -0.84 -22.67 -13.13
C ASN A 533 0.42 -23.02 -13.95
N SER A 534 1.06 -22.04 -14.59
CA SER A 534 2.33 -22.26 -15.30
C SER A 534 3.55 -22.19 -14.38
N LEU A 535 3.39 -21.77 -13.11
CA LEU A 535 4.49 -21.45 -12.19
C LEU A 535 4.64 -22.44 -11.02
N PHE A 536 3.60 -23.23 -10.72
CA PHE A 536 3.54 -24.19 -9.62
C PHE A 536 3.00 -25.56 -10.07
#